data_0b4081ca92c509344c8df322b6f41d51
#
_entry.id   0b4081ca92c509344c8df322b6f41d51
#
_cell.length_a   1.000
_cell.length_b   1.000
_cell.length_c   1.000
_cell.angle_alpha   90.00
_cell.angle_beta   90.00
_cell.angle_gamma   90.00
#
_symmetry.space_group_name_H-M   'P 1'
#
loop_
_entity.id
_entity.type
_entity.pdbx_description
1 polymer ?
#
loop_
_entity_poly.entity_id
_entity_poly.type
_entity_poly.pdbx_seq_one_letter_code
_entity_poly.pdbx_strand_id
1 'polypeptide(L)'
;MEYRLALIGFGNVGQGLAEILSQKASLLREKFDADIRIVAICDLYKGSIAAADGFDPGALLHHINAQGDLKDFPAAERDWDARETIEKSGANVLVELSFTDLKTGEPALSHMVQALESGMHVSTTNKGPAALHFPKLLELSKAHGGEIGVEGTVMSGTPALAVGMNLLAAAGVTRVQGILNGTTNYILGEMEGGADYADALQDAQAKGYAEADPAGDVDGHDAAAKVVILANLVMGQSMTITDVSCVGISGITSAQVE
;
A
#
# COMPACT_ATOMS: atom_id res chain seq x y z
N MET A 1 14.44 -5.11 -19.20
CA MET A 1 14.10 -6.05 -18.09
C MET A 1 12.59 -6.25 -18.09
N GLU A 2 12.09 -7.48 -17.93
CA GLU A 2 10.64 -7.77 -17.93
C GLU A 2 10.13 -7.98 -16.49
N TYR A 3 9.08 -7.23 -16.14
CA TYR A 3 8.39 -7.34 -14.86
C TYR A 3 6.95 -7.82 -15.11
N ARG A 4 6.66 -9.00 -14.62
CA ARG A 4 5.35 -9.67 -14.71
C ARG A 4 4.65 -9.58 -13.36
N LEU A 5 3.62 -8.75 -13.29
CA LEU A 5 2.95 -8.41 -12.04
C LEU A 5 1.76 -9.33 -11.76
N ALA A 6 1.71 -9.92 -10.56
CA ALA A 6 0.51 -10.46 -9.95
C ALA A 6 0.00 -9.48 -8.91
N LEU A 7 -1.21 -8.96 -9.08
CA LEU A 7 -1.83 -8.01 -8.15
C LEU A 7 -2.78 -8.75 -7.22
N ILE A 8 -2.57 -8.64 -5.92
CA ILE A 8 -3.54 -9.08 -4.92
C ILE A 8 -4.24 -7.83 -4.38
N GLY A 9 -5.47 -7.63 -4.82
CA GLY A 9 -6.25 -6.40 -4.67
C GLY A 9 -6.25 -5.54 -5.94
N PHE A 10 -7.45 -5.14 -6.39
CA PHE A 10 -7.65 -4.26 -7.53
C PHE A 10 -8.60 -3.10 -7.19
N GLY A 11 -8.37 -2.55 -5.99
CA GLY A 11 -9.01 -1.32 -5.50
C GLY A 11 -8.41 -0.05 -6.13
N ASN A 12 -8.53 1.08 -5.44
CA ASN A 12 -8.05 2.37 -5.94
C ASN A 12 -6.55 2.35 -6.29
N VAL A 13 -5.71 1.69 -5.46
CA VAL A 13 -4.27 1.64 -5.69
C VAL A 13 -3.93 0.75 -6.89
N GLY A 14 -4.55 -0.43 -7.02
CA GLY A 14 -4.33 -1.32 -8.15
C GLY A 14 -4.79 -0.72 -9.48
N GLN A 15 -5.93 -0.04 -9.49
CA GLN A 15 -6.43 0.69 -10.66
C GLN A 15 -5.53 1.89 -10.98
N GLY A 16 -5.05 2.63 -9.98
CA GLY A 16 -4.07 3.71 -10.18
C GLY A 16 -2.76 3.22 -10.80
N LEU A 17 -2.28 2.03 -10.38
CA LEU A 17 -1.11 1.41 -11.02
C LEU A 17 -1.41 1.06 -12.49
N ALA A 18 -2.57 0.48 -12.78
CA ALA A 18 -2.99 0.18 -14.16
C ALA A 18 -3.08 1.47 -15.00
N GLU A 19 -3.58 2.57 -14.44
CA GLU A 19 -3.61 3.87 -15.12
C GLU A 19 -2.21 4.39 -15.46
N ILE A 20 -1.28 4.32 -14.52
CA ILE A 20 0.12 4.71 -14.76
C ILE A 20 0.74 3.85 -15.86
N LEU A 21 0.52 2.54 -15.84
CA LEU A 21 1.03 1.63 -16.86
C LEU A 21 0.41 1.89 -18.23
N SER A 22 -0.89 2.19 -18.30
CA SER A 22 -1.55 2.57 -19.55
C SER A 22 -0.98 3.85 -20.16
N GLN A 23 -0.66 4.84 -19.32
CA GLN A 23 -0.21 6.15 -19.78
C GLN A 23 1.31 6.25 -20.00
N LYS A 24 2.10 5.48 -19.24
CA LYS A 24 3.56 5.67 -19.14
C LYS A 24 4.40 4.47 -19.57
N ALA A 25 3.82 3.43 -20.18
CA ALA A 25 4.56 2.24 -20.60
C ALA A 25 5.77 2.54 -21.48
N SER A 26 5.61 3.42 -22.48
CA SER A 26 6.71 3.83 -23.38
C SER A 26 7.83 4.53 -22.62
N LEU A 27 7.48 5.47 -21.72
CA LEU A 27 8.45 6.17 -20.88
C LEU A 27 9.25 5.21 -20.00
N LEU A 28 8.57 4.21 -19.40
CA LEU A 28 9.20 3.22 -18.53
C LEU A 28 10.18 2.34 -19.31
N ARG A 29 9.82 1.92 -20.54
CA ARG A 29 10.72 1.17 -21.41
C ARG A 29 11.92 2.01 -21.86
N GLU A 30 11.69 3.22 -22.34
CA GLU A 30 12.74 4.06 -22.90
C GLU A 30 13.73 4.56 -21.84
N LYS A 31 13.23 4.97 -20.67
CA LYS A 31 14.05 5.60 -19.64
C LYS A 31 14.66 4.61 -18.66
N PHE A 32 13.97 3.49 -18.37
CA PHE A 32 14.37 2.56 -17.32
C PHE A 32 14.60 1.14 -17.83
N ASP A 33 14.47 0.88 -19.14
CA ASP A 33 14.52 -0.48 -19.72
C ASP A 33 13.54 -1.45 -19.02
N ALA A 34 12.39 -0.94 -18.58
CA ALA A 34 11.39 -1.69 -17.83
C ALA A 34 10.16 -1.99 -18.70
N ASP A 35 9.96 -3.25 -19.06
CA ASP A 35 8.70 -3.76 -19.65
C ASP A 35 7.85 -4.35 -18.54
N ILE A 36 6.77 -3.65 -18.17
CA ILE A 36 5.93 -3.99 -17.03
C ILE A 36 4.57 -4.46 -17.53
N ARG A 37 4.14 -5.67 -17.14
CA ARG A 37 2.89 -6.28 -17.57
C ARG A 37 2.11 -6.80 -16.36
N ILE A 38 0.81 -6.53 -16.29
CA ILE A 38 -0.11 -7.16 -15.34
C ILE A 38 -0.50 -8.50 -15.94
N VAL A 39 -0.06 -9.61 -15.35
CA VAL A 39 -0.34 -10.98 -15.83
C VAL A 39 -1.41 -11.68 -15.00
N ALA A 40 -1.67 -11.22 -13.77
CA ALA A 40 -2.75 -11.75 -12.94
C ALA A 40 -3.28 -10.68 -11.99
N ILE A 41 -4.56 -10.78 -11.69
CA ILE A 41 -5.26 -9.99 -10.68
C ILE A 41 -6.10 -10.94 -9.86
N CYS A 42 -6.03 -10.84 -8.53
CA CYS A 42 -6.91 -11.52 -7.61
C CYS A 42 -7.51 -10.47 -6.65
N ASP A 43 -8.82 -10.26 -6.73
CA ASP A 43 -9.54 -9.32 -5.88
C ASP A 43 -10.78 -10.02 -5.29
N LEU A 44 -10.96 -9.90 -3.98
CA LEU A 44 -12.03 -10.58 -3.25
C LEU A 44 -13.43 -10.24 -3.77
N TYR A 45 -13.65 -9.00 -4.20
CA TYR A 45 -14.95 -8.51 -4.65
C TYR A 45 -15.08 -8.43 -6.17
N LYS A 46 -13.97 -8.11 -6.85
CA LYS A 46 -13.97 -7.91 -8.31
C LYS A 46 -13.69 -9.18 -9.10
N GLY A 47 -13.25 -10.25 -8.43
CA GLY A 47 -12.91 -11.51 -9.07
C GLY A 47 -11.44 -11.64 -9.45
N SER A 48 -11.07 -12.82 -9.97
CA SER A 48 -9.68 -13.16 -10.29
C SER A 48 -9.56 -13.56 -11.73
N ILE A 49 -8.53 -13.04 -12.40
CA ILE A 49 -8.20 -13.31 -13.81
C ILE A 49 -6.70 -13.44 -14.00
N ALA A 50 -6.28 -14.32 -14.93
CA ALA A 50 -4.88 -14.39 -15.33
C ALA A 50 -4.74 -14.67 -16.84
N ALA A 51 -3.63 -14.17 -17.41
CA ALA A 51 -3.23 -14.37 -18.80
C ALA A 51 -1.71 -14.30 -18.91
N ALA A 52 -1.09 -15.32 -19.51
CA ALA A 52 0.36 -15.39 -19.63
C ALA A 52 0.98 -14.21 -20.40
N ASP A 53 0.28 -13.70 -21.42
CA ASP A 53 0.75 -12.55 -22.22
C ASP A 53 0.48 -11.21 -21.54
N GLY A 54 -0.24 -11.21 -20.41
CA GLY A 54 -0.66 -10.02 -19.68
C GLY A 54 -1.93 -9.39 -20.26
N PHE A 55 -2.38 -8.35 -19.57
CA PHE A 55 -3.57 -7.59 -19.91
C PHE A 55 -3.20 -6.19 -20.40
N ASP A 56 -4.02 -5.63 -21.30
CA ASP A 56 -3.98 -4.19 -21.60
C ASP A 56 -4.55 -3.41 -20.41
N PRO A 57 -3.75 -2.54 -19.75
CA PRO A 57 -4.20 -1.83 -18.55
C PRO A 57 -5.36 -0.86 -18.83
N GLY A 58 -5.41 -0.27 -20.04
CA GLY A 58 -6.51 0.62 -20.43
C GLY A 58 -7.82 -0.13 -20.60
N ALA A 59 -7.78 -1.34 -21.19
CA ALA A 59 -8.95 -2.20 -21.32
C ALA A 59 -9.47 -2.69 -19.96
N LEU A 60 -8.56 -3.03 -19.01
CA LEU A 60 -8.92 -3.35 -17.62
C LEU A 60 -9.70 -2.21 -16.97
N LEU A 61 -9.17 -0.99 -17.05
CA LEU A 61 -9.80 0.20 -16.45
C LEU A 61 -11.15 0.52 -17.09
N HIS A 62 -11.24 0.44 -18.42
CA HIS A 62 -12.49 0.65 -19.12
C HIS A 62 -13.57 -0.34 -18.66
N HIS A 63 -13.20 -1.61 -18.55
CA HIS A 63 -14.12 -2.67 -18.13
C HIS A 63 -14.57 -2.49 -16.67
N ILE A 64 -13.65 -2.24 -15.74
CA ILE A 64 -13.97 -2.00 -14.33
C ILE A 64 -14.91 -0.81 -14.16
N ASN A 65 -14.66 0.28 -14.89
CA ASN A 65 -15.53 1.46 -14.83
C ASN A 65 -16.94 1.19 -15.38
N ALA A 66 -17.07 0.29 -16.35
CA ALA A 66 -18.36 -0.05 -16.97
C ALA A 66 -19.13 -1.13 -16.19
N GLN A 67 -18.46 -2.13 -15.64
CA GLN A 67 -19.06 -3.34 -15.06
C GLN A 67 -18.92 -3.43 -13.54
N GLY A 68 -17.90 -2.79 -12.96
CA GLY A 68 -17.61 -2.83 -11.53
C GLY A 68 -16.77 -4.05 -11.08
N ASP A 69 -16.68 -5.10 -11.89
CA ASP A 69 -15.90 -6.30 -11.59
C ASP A 69 -15.17 -6.85 -12.84
N LEU A 70 -14.42 -7.95 -12.69
CA LEU A 70 -13.62 -8.59 -13.75
C LEU A 70 -14.20 -9.91 -14.25
N LYS A 71 -15.43 -10.28 -13.81
CA LYS A 71 -16.00 -11.61 -14.08
C LYS A 71 -16.13 -11.93 -15.57
N ASP A 72 -16.50 -10.94 -16.36
CA ASP A 72 -16.69 -11.11 -17.82
C ASP A 72 -15.52 -10.53 -18.64
N PHE A 73 -14.45 -10.07 -18.00
CA PHE A 73 -13.28 -9.57 -18.73
C PHE A 73 -12.56 -10.74 -19.44
N PRO A 74 -12.13 -10.62 -20.70
CA PRO A 74 -11.42 -11.69 -21.41
C PRO A 74 -10.14 -12.13 -20.70
N ALA A 75 -10.06 -13.40 -20.29
CA ALA A 75 -8.90 -13.97 -19.63
C ALA A 75 -8.78 -15.48 -19.92
N ALA A 76 -7.55 -15.98 -19.88
CA ALA A 76 -7.28 -17.41 -20.08
C ALA A 76 -7.66 -18.24 -18.86
N GLU A 77 -7.37 -17.71 -17.67
CA GLU A 77 -7.63 -18.35 -16.39
C GLU A 77 -8.47 -17.45 -15.49
N ARG A 78 -9.24 -18.06 -14.59
CA ARG A 78 -10.17 -17.37 -13.68
C ARG A 78 -10.24 -18.05 -12.33
N ASP A 79 -10.82 -17.32 -11.37
CA ASP A 79 -11.26 -17.84 -10.07
C ASP A 79 -10.12 -18.43 -9.20
N TRP A 80 -8.87 -18.09 -9.51
CA TRP A 80 -7.75 -18.42 -8.64
C TRP A 80 -7.83 -17.59 -7.36
N ASP A 81 -7.58 -18.23 -6.24
CA ASP A 81 -7.33 -17.51 -4.99
C ASP A 81 -5.96 -16.80 -5.02
N ALA A 82 -5.64 -16.08 -3.95
CA ALA A 82 -4.38 -15.35 -3.87
C ALA A 82 -3.16 -16.28 -3.93
N ARG A 83 -3.24 -17.46 -3.27
CA ARG A 83 -2.18 -18.46 -3.28
C ARG A 83 -1.97 -19.03 -4.68
N GLU A 84 -3.02 -19.44 -5.34
CA GLU A 84 -2.96 -19.95 -6.70
C GLU A 84 -2.46 -18.89 -7.69
N THR A 85 -2.89 -17.64 -7.50
CA THR A 85 -2.43 -16.50 -8.31
C THR A 85 -0.92 -16.29 -8.19
N ILE A 86 -0.36 -16.35 -7.00
CA ILE A 86 1.09 -16.24 -6.77
C ILE A 86 1.81 -17.46 -7.39
N GLU A 87 1.29 -18.68 -7.21
CA GLU A 87 1.94 -19.91 -7.63
C GLU A 87 1.88 -20.14 -9.15
N LYS A 88 0.75 -19.81 -9.80
CA LYS A 88 0.45 -20.26 -11.16
C LYS A 88 0.57 -19.19 -12.24
N SER A 89 0.58 -17.90 -11.88
CA SER A 89 0.53 -16.81 -12.87
C SER A 89 1.82 -16.65 -13.69
N GLY A 90 2.93 -17.23 -13.23
CA GLY A 90 4.24 -16.98 -13.82
C GLY A 90 4.73 -15.54 -13.65
N ALA A 91 4.18 -14.83 -12.68
CA ALA A 91 4.66 -13.51 -12.27
C ALA A 91 6.03 -13.59 -11.59
N ASN A 92 6.84 -12.55 -11.73
CA ASN A 92 8.09 -12.39 -10.99
C ASN A 92 8.02 -11.23 -9.97
N VAL A 93 6.89 -10.52 -9.92
CA VAL A 93 6.62 -9.47 -8.93
C VAL A 93 5.22 -9.66 -8.36
N LEU A 94 5.12 -9.77 -7.05
CA LEU A 94 3.86 -9.62 -6.33
C LEU A 94 3.63 -8.13 -6.03
N VAL A 95 2.45 -7.63 -6.37
CA VAL A 95 1.95 -6.31 -5.92
C VAL A 95 0.85 -6.55 -4.90
N GLU A 96 1.18 -6.42 -3.61
CA GLU A 96 0.28 -6.69 -2.50
C GLU A 96 -0.49 -5.43 -2.11
N LEU A 97 -1.78 -5.42 -2.40
CA LEU A 97 -2.69 -4.28 -2.26
C LEU A 97 -4.00 -4.67 -1.55
N SER A 98 -4.02 -5.78 -0.84
CA SER A 98 -5.20 -6.19 -0.07
C SER A 98 -5.45 -5.28 1.13
N PHE A 99 -6.54 -5.48 1.84
CA PHE A 99 -6.85 -4.68 3.02
C PHE A 99 -5.77 -4.82 4.10
N THR A 100 -5.58 -3.75 4.89
CA THR A 100 -4.59 -3.70 5.96
C THR A 100 -5.17 -4.19 7.28
N ASP A 101 -4.54 -5.20 7.88
CA ASP A 101 -4.74 -5.56 9.27
C ASP A 101 -3.50 -5.21 10.10
N LEU A 102 -3.64 -4.26 11.03
CA LEU A 102 -2.56 -3.82 11.92
C LEU A 102 -2.41 -4.68 13.17
N LYS A 103 -3.21 -5.75 13.35
CA LYS A 103 -3.09 -6.68 14.47
C LYS A 103 -2.23 -7.88 14.12
N THR A 104 -2.41 -8.45 12.94
CA THR A 104 -1.73 -9.67 12.53
C THR A 104 -0.87 -9.49 11.26
N GLY A 105 -1.19 -8.51 10.44
CA GLY A 105 -0.62 -8.33 9.10
C GLY A 105 -1.22 -9.24 8.03
N GLU A 106 -2.20 -10.09 8.40
CA GLU A 106 -2.82 -11.04 7.47
C GLU A 106 -4.01 -10.42 6.69
N PRO A 107 -4.30 -10.92 5.50
CA PRO A 107 -3.67 -12.02 4.78
C PRO A 107 -2.38 -11.61 4.03
N ALA A 108 -2.07 -10.32 3.97
CA ALA A 108 -0.96 -9.78 3.20
C ALA A 108 0.40 -10.38 3.57
N LEU A 109 0.62 -10.67 4.87
CA LEU A 109 1.85 -11.32 5.34
C LEU A 109 2.04 -12.69 4.67
N SER A 110 1.01 -13.53 4.65
CA SER A 110 1.06 -14.85 4.01
C SER A 110 1.34 -14.75 2.51
N HIS A 111 0.73 -13.80 1.81
CA HIS A 111 0.98 -13.56 0.39
C HIS A 111 2.44 -13.17 0.12
N MET A 112 2.96 -12.21 0.91
CA MET A 112 4.34 -11.74 0.77
C MET A 112 5.36 -12.84 1.10
N VAL A 113 5.11 -13.63 2.15
CA VAL A 113 5.97 -14.78 2.51
C VAL A 113 6.02 -15.79 1.35
N GLN A 114 4.87 -16.20 0.82
CA GLN A 114 4.82 -17.15 -0.30
C GLN A 114 5.56 -16.63 -1.54
N ALA A 115 5.37 -15.36 -1.89
CA ALA A 115 6.04 -14.75 -3.04
C ALA A 115 7.56 -14.71 -2.85
N LEU A 116 8.04 -14.26 -1.67
CA LEU A 116 9.47 -14.22 -1.38
C LEU A 116 10.10 -15.60 -1.36
N GLU A 117 9.47 -16.62 -0.74
CA GLU A 117 9.92 -18.01 -0.74
C GLU A 117 10.02 -18.58 -2.16
N SER A 118 9.20 -18.08 -3.09
CA SER A 118 9.26 -18.42 -4.52
C SER A 118 10.29 -17.59 -5.31
N GLY A 119 11.05 -16.72 -4.67
CA GLY A 119 12.05 -15.85 -5.30
C GLY A 119 11.47 -14.66 -6.06
N MET A 120 10.18 -14.34 -5.88
CA MET A 120 9.56 -13.16 -6.47
C MET A 120 10.00 -11.89 -5.76
N HIS A 121 10.02 -10.78 -6.48
CA HIS A 121 10.02 -9.46 -5.87
C HIS A 121 8.64 -9.14 -5.29
N VAL A 122 8.57 -8.30 -4.27
CA VAL A 122 7.32 -7.85 -3.65
C VAL A 122 7.28 -6.32 -3.63
N SER A 123 6.17 -5.75 -4.05
CA SER A 123 5.85 -4.33 -3.86
C SER A 123 4.54 -4.23 -3.08
N THR A 124 4.51 -3.44 -2.00
CA THR A 124 3.30 -3.33 -1.19
C THR A 124 3.02 -1.91 -0.72
N THR A 125 1.74 -1.59 -0.57
CA THR A 125 1.24 -0.43 0.17
C THR A 125 0.62 -0.84 1.52
N ASN A 126 0.62 -2.14 1.82
CA ASN A 126 0.00 -2.69 3.03
C ASN A 126 0.90 -2.47 4.25
N LYS A 127 0.41 -1.68 5.20
CA LYS A 127 1.15 -1.30 6.40
C LYS A 127 1.31 -2.44 7.41
N GLY A 128 0.37 -3.40 7.44
CA GLY A 128 0.40 -4.50 8.41
C GLY A 128 1.71 -5.29 8.40
N PRO A 129 2.06 -5.96 7.29
CA PRO A 129 3.33 -6.68 7.19
C PRO A 129 4.56 -5.81 7.40
N ALA A 130 4.53 -4.56 6.87
CA ALA A 130 5.66 -3.63 6.97
C ALA A 130 5.91 -3.16 8.41
N ALA A 131 4.87 -2.92 9.20
CA ALA A 131 4.99 -2.50 10.60
C ALA A 131 5.27 -3.66 11.56
N LEU A 132 4.68 -4.85 11.31
CA LEU A 132 4.69 -5.94 12.26
C LEU A 132 5.76 -7.01 11.98
N HIS A 133 6.13 -7.23 10.71
CA HIS A 133 6.88 -8.40 10.30
C HIS A 133 8.05 -8.12 9.34
N PHE A 134 8.43 -6.85 9.16
CA PHE A 134 9.44 -6.48 8.17
C PHE A 134 10.79 -7.19 8.35
N PRO A 135 11.33 -7.40 9.58
CA PRO A 135 12.56 -8.14 9.76
C PRO A 135 12.51 -9.56 9.16
N LYS A 136 11.41 -10.29 9.40
CA LYS A 136 11.18 -11.63 8.82
C LYS A 136 11.13 -11.58 7.29
N LEU A 137 10.40 -10.61 6.74
CA LEU A 137 10.29 -10.44 5.28
C LEU A 137 11.65 -10.12 4.65
N LEU A 138 12.47 -9.30 5.32
CA LEU A 138 13.82 -8.98 4.86
C LEU A 138 14.76 -10.20 4.89
N GLU A 139 14.62 -11.08 5.89
CA GLU A 139 15.37 -12.35 5.94
C GLU A 139 15.00 -13.26 4.76
N LEU A 140 13.70 -13.40 4.47
CA LEU A 140 13.22 -14.16 3.31
C LEU A 140 13.70 -13.58 1.98
N SER A 141 13.61 -12.25 1.82
CA SER A 141 14.14 -11.54 0.67
C SER A 141 15.61 -11.87 0.41
N LYS A 142 16.44 -11.78 1.46
CA LYS A 142 17.88 -12.11 1.36
C LYS A 142 18.13 -13.60 1.07
N ALA A 143 17.32 -14.49 1.63
CA ALA A 143 17.49 -15.93 1.46
C ALA A 143 17.13 -16.41 0.06
N HIS A 144 16.13 -15.79 -0.58
CA HIS A 144 15.58 -16.24 -1.85
C HIS A 144 15.82 -15.28 -3.03
N GLY A 145 16.45 -14.12 -2.79
CA GLY A 145 16.88 -13.18 -3.84
C GLY A 145 15.78 -12.23 -4.35
N GLY A 146 14.55 -12.28 -3.80
CA GLY A 146 13.49 -11.32 -4.11
C GLY A 146 13.72 -10.00 -3.35
N GLU A 147 13.40 -8.87 -3.95
CA GLU A 147 13.46 -7.54 -3.32
C GLU A 147 12.09 -7.11 -2.78
N ILE A 148 12.08 -6.24 -1.77
CA ILE A 148 10.84 -5.72 -1.17
C ILE A 148 10.78 -4.21 -1.35
N GLY A 149 9.75 -3.72 -2.05
CA GLY A 149 9.38 -2.31 -2.14
C GLY A 149 8.22 -1.99 -1.21
N VAL A 150 8.41 -1.01 -0.31
CA VAL A 150 7.41 -0.61 0.72
C VAL A 150 7.08 0.87 0.68
N GLU A 151 7.53 1.61 -0.34
CA GLU A 151 7.39 3.07 -0.42
C GLU A 151 5.95 3.53 -0.18
N GLY A 152 4.97 2.85 -0.79
CA GLY A 152 3.57 3.20 -0.67
C GLY A 152 2.95 3.03 0.73
N THR A 153 3.67 2.44 1.69
CA THR A 153 3.17 2.25 3.07
C THR A 153 3.18 3.53 3.89
N VAL A 154 4.06 4.49 3.55
CA VAL A 154 4.19 5.77 4.25
C VAL A 154 4.09 6.91 3.26
N MET A 155 3.11 7.80 3.45
CA MET A 155 2.88 8.99 2.63
C MET A 155 2.61 8.72 1.14
N SER A 156 2.11 7.54 0.80
CA SER A 156 1.65 7.19 -0.55
C SER A 156 2.74 7.40 -1.63
N GLY A 157 2.54 8.32 -2.57
CA GLY A 157 3.50 8.62 -3.64
C GLY A 157 4.63 9.60 -3.28
N THR A 158 4.67 10.10 -2.03
CA THR A 158 5.79 10.92 -1.57
C THR A 158 6.98 10.02 -1.22
N PRO A 159 8.17 10.23 -1.78
CA PRO A 159 9.31 9.31 -1.65
C PRO A 159 10.00 9.43 -0.27
N ALA A 160 9.24 9.32 0.82
CA ALA A 160 9.72 9.52 2.18
C ALA A 160 10.67 8.42 2.64
N LEU A 161 10.32 7.16 2.37
CA LEU A 161 11.17 6.01 2.69
C LEU A 161 12.40 5.97 1.80
N ALA A 162 12.26 6.17 0.50
CA ALA A 162 13.40 6.18 -0.44
C ALA A 162 14.42 7.28 -0.08
N VAL A 163 13.96 8.47 0.31
CA VAL A 163 14.85 9.54 0.79
C VAL A 163 15.55 9.11 2.08
N GLY A 164 14.82 8.60 3.06
CA GLY A 164 15.38 8.19 4.34
C GLY A 164 16.34 7.02 4.24
N MET A 165 15.94 5.96 3.54
CA MET A 165 16.70 4.71 3.46
C MET A 165 17.90 4.78 2.53
N ASN A 166 17.80 5.52 1.41
CA ASN A 166 18.81 5.51 0.36
C ASN A 166 19.65 6.79 0.36
N LEU A 167 19.01 7.98 0.36
CA LEU A 167 19.72 9.23 0.22
C LEU A 167 20.31 9.72 1.55
N LEU A 168 19.67 9.42 2.67
CA LEU A 168 20.12 9.81 4.01
C LEU A 168 20.75 8.66 4.80
N ALA A 169 20.97 7.49 4.19
CA ALA A 169 21.50 6.30 4.87
C ALA A 169 22.80 6.56 5.64
N ALA A 170 23.73 7.35 5.07
CA ALA A 170 24.99 7.70 5.69
C ALA A 170 24.90 8.88 6.67
N ALA A 171 23.77 9.59 6.73
CA ALA A 171 23.61 10.77 7.57
C ALA A 171 23.34 10.42 9.05
N GLY A 172 22.91 9.18 9.34
CA GLY A 172 22.56 8.76 10.70
C GLY A 172 21.33 9.49 11.23
N VAL A 173 20.17 9.27 10.58
CA VAL A 173 18.90 9.91 10.96
C VAL A 173 18.54 9.56 12.41
N THR A 174 18.47 10.55 13.27
CA THR A 174 18.16 10.39 14.71
C THR A 174 16.76 10.82 15.08
N ARG A 175 16.07 11.54 14.19
CA ARG A 175 14.71 12.03 14.41
C ARG A 175 13.96 12.17 13.09
N VAL A 176 12.71 11.71 13.09
CA VAL A 176 11.73 11.96 12.03
C VAL A 176 10.52 12.65 12.65
N GLN A 177 10.03 13.70 12.02
CA GLN A 177 8.87 14.45 12.48
C GLN A 177 8.07 14.93 11.28
N GLY A 178 6.74 14.84 11.37
CA GLY A 178 5.85 15.30 10.30
C GLY A 178 4.40 14.94 10.54
N ILE A 179 3.56 15.36 9.59
CA ILE A 179 2.16 15.02 9.50
C ILE A 179 2.07 13.75 8.63
N LEU A 180 1.59 12.64 9.20
CA LEU A 180 1.60 11.34 8.54
C LEU A 180 0.22 10.85 8.13
N ASN A 181 -0.87 11.53 8.55
CA ASN A 181 -2.23 11.14 8.23
C ASN A 181 -3.01 12.33 7.67
N GLY A 182 -3.53 12.20 6.45
CA GLY A 182 -4.24 13.28 5.75
C GLY A 182 -5.62 13.58 6.33
N THR A 183 -6.33 12.57 6.81
CA THR A 183 -7.67 12.69 7.40
C THR A 183 -7.63 13.55 8.66
N THR A 184 -6.74 13.20 9.59
CA THR A 184 -6.58 13.97 10.85
C THR A 184 -6.04 15.36 10.60
N ASN A 185 -5.12 15.52 9.65
CA ASN A 185 -4.63 16.85 9.25
C ASN A 185 -5.77 17.74 8.72
N TYR A 186 -6.67 17.17 7.91
CA TYR A 186 -7.83 17.90 7.41
C TYR A 186 -8.76 18.31 8.56
N ILE A 187 -9.14 17.37 9.44
CA ILE A 187 -10.02 17.63 10.58
C ILE A 187 -9.44 18.74 11.48
N LEU A 188 -8.17 18.65 11.84
CA LEU A 188 -7.51 19.64 12.69
C LEU A 188 -7.42 21.01 12.00
N GLY A 189 -7.22 21.06 10.68
CA GLY A 189 -7.25 22.31 9.92
C GLY A 189 -8.61 23.01 9.90
N GLU A 190 -9.71 22.24 9.80
CA GLU A 190 -11.07 22.79 9.93
C GLU A 190 -11.34 23.29 11.34
N MET A 191 -10.84 22.58 12.36
CA MET A 191 -10.95 23.02 13.77
C MET A 191 -10.16 24.31 14.04
N GLU A 192 -8.97 24.46 13.47
CA GLU A 192 -8.16 25.70 13.52
C GLU A 192 -8.96 26.86 12.85
N GLY A 193 -9.75 26.56 11.83
CA GLY A 193 -10.69 27.51 11.20
C GLY A 193 -11.94 27.83 12.02
N GLY A 194 -12.13 27.22 13.20
CA GLY A 194 -13.21 27.47 14.14
C GLY A 194 -14.35 26.44 14.13
N ALA A 195 -14.24 25.35 13.36
CA ALA A 195 -15.20 24.26 13.42
C ALA A 195 -15.03 23.46 14.71
N ASP A 196 -16.07 22.81 15.21
CA ASP A 196 -15.89 21.81 16.24
C ASP A 196 -15.50 20.45 15.62
N TYR A 197 -15.03 19.50 16.45
CA TYR A 197 -14.55 18.19 15.98
C TYR A 197 -15.65 17.42 15.21
N ALA A 198 -16.89 17.45 15.68
CA ALA A 198 -17.97 16.66 15.09
C ALA A 198 -18.32 17.18 13.68
N ASP A 199 -18.39 18.51 13.52
CA ASP A 199 -18.65 19.15 12.24
C ASP A 199 -17.48 18.92 11.25
N ALA A 200 -16.23 19.06 11.72
CA ALA A 200 -15.04 18.82 10.91
C ALA A 200 -14.94 17.35 10.45
N LEU A 201 -15.28 16.39 11.31
CA LEU A 201 -15.31 14.97 10.94
C LEU A 201 -16.43 14.68 9.92
N GLN A 202 -17.63 15.23 10.12
CA GLN A 202 -18.74 15.05 9.19
C GLN A 202 -18.39 15.61 7.80
N ASP A 203 -17.75 16.76 7.74
CA ASP A 203 -17.30 17.37 6.50
C ASP A 203 -16.20 16.53 5.82
N ALA A 204 -15.24 15.99 6.60
CA ALA A 204 -14.24 15.05 6.10
C ALA A 204 -14.87 13.80 5.49
N GLN A 205 -15.91 13.24 6.12
CA GLN A 205 -16.66 12.10 5.59
C GLN A 205 -17.42 12.46 4.31
N ALA A 206 -18.08 13.59 4.28
CA ALA A 206 -18.83 14.06 3.09
C ALA A 206 -17.91 14.30 1.88
N LYS A 207 -16.66 14.71 2.12
CA LYS A 207 -15.64 14.92 1.08
C LYS A 207 -14.85 13.64 0.75
N GLY A 208 -15.09 12.52 1.45
CA GLY A 208 -14.40 11.25 1.23
C GLY A 208 -12.99 11.19 1.80
N TYR A 209 -12.61 12.11 2.68
CA TYR A 209 -11.32 12.05 3.41
C TYR A 209 -11.38 11.08 4.59
N ALA A 210 -12.54 10.90 5.21
CA ALA A 210 -12.76 9.92 6.27
C ALA A 210 -13.80 8.88 5.82
N GLU A 211 -13.59 7.62 6.23
CA GLU A 211 -14.54 6.54 6.05
C GLU A 211 -15.69 6.64 7.08
N ALA A 212 -16.72 5.81 6.91
CA ALA A 212 -17.84 5.74 7.86
C ALA A 212 -17.39 5.34 9.28
N ASP A 213 -16.40 4.45 9.37
CA ASP A 213 -15.67 4.16 10.60
C ASP A 213 -14.27 4.80 10.52
N PRO A 214 -14.08 5.99 11.11
CA PRO A 214 -12.82 6.71 11.02
C PRO A 214 -11.79 6.32 12.09
N ALA A 215 -12.08 5.34 12.96
CA ALA A 215 -11.28 5.01 14.14
C ALA A 215 -9.79 4.77 13.82
N GLY A 216 -9.51 4.11 12.69
CA GLY A 216 -8.14 3.88 12.22
C GLY A 216 -7.30 5.15 12.09
N ASP A 217 -7.94 6.24 11.66
CA ASP A 217 -7.30 7.55 11.51
C ASP A 217 -7.38 8.37 12.81
N VAL A 218 -8.60 8.60 13.32
CA VAL A 218 -8.82 9.55 14.42
C VAL A 218 -8.29 9.07 15.78
N ASP A 219 -8.17 7.76 15.98
CA ASP A 219 -7.53 7.19 17.17
C ASP A 219 -6.00 7.05 17.01
N GLY A 220 -5.45 7.38 15.82
CA GLY A 220 -4.03 7.45 15.56
C GLY A 220 -3.37 6.14 15.14
N HIS A 221 -4.12 5.07 14.90
CA HIS A 221 -3.55 3.74 14.57
C HIS A 221 -2.78 3.74 13.25
N ASP A 222 -3.28 4.42 12.22
CA ASP A 222 -2.58 4.59 10.94
C ASP A 222 -1.25 5.34 11.12
N ALA A 223 -1.27 6.43 11.90
CA ALA A 223 -0.07 7.21 12.19
C ALA A 223 0.94 6.39 13.02
N ALA A 224 0.49 5.62 14.02
CA ALA A 224 1.36 4.76 14.81
C ALA A 224 2.07 3.69 13.96
N ALA A 225 1.35 3.04 13.04
CA ALA A 225 1.96 2.09 12.11
C ALA A 225 3.03 2.74 11.24
N LYS A 226 2.78 3.94 10.72
CA LYS A 226 3.77 4.70 9.93
C LYS A 226 5.00 5.11 10.76
N VAL A 227 4.81 5.47 12.04
CA VAL A 227 5.92 5.75 12.97
C VAL A 227 6.80 4.52 13.14
N VAL A 228 6.21 3.33 13.36
CA VAL A 228 6.97 2.07 13.45
C VAL A 228 7.75 1.79 12.17
N ILE A 229 7.11 1.93 11.01
CA ILE A 229 7.77 1.72 9.71
C ILE A 229 8.95 2.68 9.54
N LEU A 230 8.78 3.97 9.82
CA LEU A 230 9.84 4.97 9.72
C LEU A 230 10.97 4.71 10.71
N ALA A 231 10.66 4.39 11.96
CA ALA A 231 11.67 4.08 12.97
C ALA A 231 12.51 2.85 12.57
N ASN A 232 11.86 1.80 12.10
CA ASN A 232 12.55 0.56 11.75
C ASN A 232 13.35 0.70 10.44
N LEU A 233 12.77 1.29 9.41
CA LEU A 233 13.39 1.32 8.08
C LEU A 233 14.38 2.47 7.89
N VAL A 234 14.08 3.65 8.46
CA VAL A 234 14.93 4.85 8.26
C VAL A 234 15.92 5.03 9.40
N MET A 235 15.53 4.71 10.63
CA MET A 235 16.37 4.92 11.81
C MET A 235 17.02 3.62 12.32
N GLY A 236 16.77 2.46 11.67
CA GLY A 236 17.36 1.16 12.02
C GLY A 236 16.96 0.64 13.41
N GLN A 237 15.78 1.02 13.89
CA GLN A 237 15.24 0.55 15.16
C GLN A 237 14.55 -0.82 15.02
N SER A 238 14.15 -1.41 16.15
CA SER A 238 13.35 -2.64 16.20
C SER A 238 12.09 -2.37 17.04
N MET A 239 11.30 -1.39 16.64
CA MET A 239 10.07 -1.00 17.32
C MET A 239 8.87 -1.83 16.87
N THR A 240 7.91 -1.97 17.75
CA THR A 240 6.58 -2.55 17.51
C THR A 240 5.50 -1.50 17.76
N ILE A 241 4.25 -1.78 17.39
CA ILE A 241 3.12 -0.88 17.65
C ILE A 241 2.96 -0.58 19.14
N THR A 242 3.29 -1.54 20.02
CA THR A 242 3.16 -1.38 21.49
C THR A 242 4.22 -0.43 22.08
N ASP A 243 5.28 -0.12 21.35
CA ASP A 243 6.31 0.83 21.78
C ASP A 243 5.93 2.29 21.46
N VAL A 244 4.83 2.50 20.70
CA VAL A 244 4.38 3.82 20.29
C VAL A 244 3.38 4.38 21.29
N SER A 245 3.69 5.56 21.85
CA SER A 245 2.68 6.34 22.58
C SER A 245 1.75 7.01 21.58
N CYS A 246 0.52 6.50 21.49
CA CYS A 246 -0.47 6.96 20.53
C CYS A 246 -1.60 7.69 21.25
N VAL A 247 -1.92 8.91 20.81
CA VAL A 247 -3.05 9.71 21.29
C VAL A 247 -3.87 10.13 20.08
N GLY A 248 -5.17 9.76 20.07
CA GLY A 248 -6.10 10.16 19.02
C GLY A 248 -6.53 11.62 19.15
N ILE A 249 -7.26 12.09 18.14
CA ILE A 249 -7.76 13.47 18.07
C ILE A 249 -9.25 13.59 18.49
N SER A 250 -9.94 12.50 18.73
CA SER A 250 -11.39 12.47 19.04
C SER A 250 -11.78 13.25 20.30
N GLY A 251 -10.82 13.49 21.20
CA GLY A 251 -11.03 14.26 22.43
C GLY A 251 -10.49 15.69 22.40
N ILE A 252 -9.96 16.16 21.27
CA ILE A 252 -9.37 17.50 21.12
C ILE A 252 -10.48 18.54 20.97
N THR A 253 -10.34 19.66 21.66
CA THR A 253 -11.23 20.83 21.57
C THR A 253 -10.63 21.90 20.66
N SER A 254 -11.45 22.77 20.08
CA SER A 254 -10.98 23.89 19.24
C SER A 254 -9.96 24.78 19.99
N ALA A 255 -10.14 25.00 21.29
CA ALA A 255 -9.20 25.75 22.12
C ALA A 255 -7.80 25.10 22.31
N GLN A 256 -7.68 23.81 21.97
CA GLN A 256 -6.40 23.10 22.03
C GLN A 256 -5.67 23.08 20.67
N VAL A 257 -6.38 23.46 19.61
CA VAL A 257 -5.83 23.54 18.25
C VAL A 257 -5.26 24.94 17.96
N GLU A 258 -5.81 25.99 18.60
CA GLU A 258 -5.26 27.35 18.58
C GLU A 258 -3.86 27.42 19.26
#